data_92e7a098536ab0931eed39f1d214e80c
#
_entry.id   92e7a098536ab0931eed39f1d214e80c
#
_cell.length_a   1.000
_cell.length_b   1.000
_cell.length_c   1.000
_cell.angle_alpha   90.00
_cell.angle_beta   90.00
_cell.angle_gamma   90.00
#
_symmetry.space_group_name_H-M   'P 1'
#
loop_
_entity.id
_entity.type
_entity.pdbx_description
1 polymer ?
#
loop_
_entity_poly.entity_id
_entity_poly.type
_entity_poly.pdbx_seq_one_letter_code
_entity_poly.pdbx_strand_id
1 'polypeptide(L)'
;MKKYDYLIVGAGLFGSIFAHEATKRGKKCLVIEKRDHIGGNCYTQNIEGINVHKYGAHIFHTSNKVVWDYIQQFAEFNRFTNSPVARYKDELYSLPFNMLTFNKMWGVITPQEAEAKIKEQISKENITEPKNLEEQAISLVGRDIYEKLIKGYTEKQWGRECTELPAFIIKRLPVRYTYDNNYFYDTYQGIPIGGYTSIFERMLKGIEVKLNIDFFAEREYYERLAEKIVFTGMIDEYFGYQFGKLEYRSLRFDNDVLDVPNYQGNAVVNYTEAKVPYTRIIEHKHFEYGTQAKTVITREYSKEYEEGDEPYYPINDQRNNELYTKYKKLADNQTNVIFGGRLAQYKYFDMHNIIAEALECINSHFK
;
A
#
# COMPACT_ATOMS: atom_id res chain seq x y z
N MET A 1 -37.68 -14.08 3.23
CA MET A 1 -37.11 -12.74 3.51
C MET A 1 -35.62 -12.86 3.59
N LYS A 2 -34.89 -11.95 2.99
CA LYS A 2 -33.42 -11.87 3.14
C LYS A 2 -33.09 -11.51 4.60
N LYS A 3 -32.02 -12.11 5.12
CA LYS A 3 -31.64 -11.99 6.55
C LYS A 3 -30.89 -10.69 6.87
N TYR A 4 -30.21 -10.12 5.83
CA TYR A 4 -29.38 -8.92 5.94
C TYR A 4 -29.75 -7.90 4.86
N ASP A 5 -29.54 -6.61 5.15
CA ASP A 5 -29.59 -5.56 4.12
C ASP A 5 -28.34 -5.64 3.22
N TYR A 6 -27.18 -5.89 3.82
CA TYR A 6 -25.90 -5.96 3.10
C TYR A 6 -25.08 -7.20 3.45
N LEU A 7 -24.57 -7.86 2.43
CA LEU A 7 -23.44 -8.77 2.50
C LEU A 7 -22.18 -7.99 2.09
N ILE A 8 -21.20 -7.93 2.96
CA ILE A 8 -19.90 -7.32 2.67
C ILE A 8 -18.86 -8.42 2.47
N VAL A 9 -18.29 -8.49 1.28
CA VAL A 9 -17.25 -9.46 0.91
C VAL A 9 -15.89 -8.79 1.02
N GLY A 10 -15.16 -9.15 2.07
CA GLY A 10 -13.87 -8.59 2.46
C GLY A 10 -13.94 -7.69 3.69
N ALA A 11 -13.16 -8.03 4.73
CA ALA A 11 -13.05 -7.30 6.00
C ALA A 11 -11.85 -6.33 6.05
N GLY A 12 -11.40 -5.82 4.88
CA GLY A 12 -10.41 -4.74 4.78
C GLY A 12 -11.03 -3.36 5.05
N LEU A 13 -10.25 -2.28 4.84
CA LEU A 13 -10.68 -0.90 5.13
C LEU A 13 -12.02 -0.55 4.50
N PHE A 14 -12.20 -0.75 3.19
CA PHE A 14 -13.43 -0.39 2.51
C PHE A 14 -14.65 -1.11 3.08
N GLY A 15 -14.57 -2.45 3.18
CA GLY A 15 -15.67 -3.27 3.67
C GLY A 15 -16.03 -2.98 5.13
N SER A 16 -15.02 -2.81 5.99
CA SER A 16 -15.23 -2.51 7.41
C SER A 16 -15.86 -1.14 7.64
N ILE A 17 -15.42 -0.11 6.89
CA ILE A 17 -16.02 1.24 6.95
C ILE A 17 -17.46 1.19 6.45
N PHE A 18 -17.71 0.52 5.32
CA PHE A 18 -19.06 0.41 4.79
C PHE A 18 -19.99 -0.30 5.79
N ALA A 19 -19.56 -1.43 6.36
CA ALA A 19 -20.32 -2.17 7.35
C ALA A 19 -20.64 -1.32 8.59
N HIS A 20 -19.63 -0.60 9.12
CA HIS A 20 -19.78 0.28 10.25
C HIS A 20 -20.81 1.39 10.01
N GLU A 21 -20.63 2.13 8.92
CA GLU A 21 -21.47 3.28 8.60
C GLU A 21 -22.90 2.89 8.18
N ALA A 22 -23.08 1.73 7.53
CA ALA A 22 -24.39 1.18 7.23
C ALA A 22 -25.11 0.76 8.52
N THR A 23 -24.41 0.12 9.45
CA THR A 23 -24.97 -0.29 10.75
C THR A 23 -25.37 0.91 11.60
N LYS A 24 -24.60 2.00 11.62
CA LYS A 24 -24.99 3.27 12.25
C LYS A 24 -26.30 3.85 11.68
N ARG A 25 -26.63 3.52 10.43
CA ARG A 25 -27.88 3.91 9.75
C ARG A 25 -29.00 2.87 9.90
N GLY A 26 -28.87 1.94 10.87
CA GLY A 26 -29.88 0.92 11.19
C GLY A 26 -29.91 -0.25 10.21
N LYS A 27 -28.89 -0.43 9.35
CA LYS A 27 -28.82 -1.54 8.42
C LYS A 27 -28.18 -2.77 9.05
N LYS A 28 -28.70 -3.94 8.72
CA LYS A 28 -28.18 -5.21 9.16
C LYS A 28 -27.16 -5.75 8.16
N CYS A 29 -25.91 -5.88 8.60
CA CYS A 29 -24.77 -6.30 7.78
C CYS A 29 -24.26 -7.70 8.19
N LEU A 30 -23.82 -8.48 7.20
CA LEU A 30 -22.96 -9.64 7.35
C LEU A 30 -21.65 -9.37 6.63
N VAL A 31 -20.52 -9.48 7.33
CA VAL A 31 -19.18 -9.41 6.72
C VAL A 31 -18.63 -10.83 6.59
N ILE A 32 -18.13 -11.18 5.41
CA ILE A 32 -17.39 -12.42 5.18
C ILE A 32 -15.97 -12.11 4.72
N GLU A 33 -15.01 -12.88 5.20
CA GLU A 33 -13.59 -12.70 4.88
C GLU A 33 -12.95 -14.06 4.58
N LYS A 34 -12.16 -14.15 3.50
CA LYS A 34 -11.49 -15.39 3.11
C LYS A 34 -10.35 -15.79 4.05
N ARG A 35 -9.72 -14.81 4.69
CA ARG A 35 -8.62 -15.01 5.64
C ARG A 35 -9.16 -15.38 7.03
N ASP A 36 -8.27 -15.83 7.89
CA ASP A 36 -8.52 -16.15 9.30
C ASP A 36 -8.55 -14.93 10.21
N HIS A 37 -8.48 -13.72 9.65
CA HIS A 37 -8.44 -12.44 10.37
C HIS A 37 -9.13 -11.30 9.61
N ILE A 38 -9.57 -10.29 10.33
CA ILE A 38 -10.04 -9.01 9.79
C ILE A 38 -8.88 -8.07 9.47
N GLY A 39 -9.17 -6.93 8.84
CA GLY A 39 -8.20 -5.87 8.58
C GLY A 39 -7.56 -5.90 7.20
N GLY A 40 -7.76 -6.97 6.44
CA GLY A 40 -7.17 -7.11 5.11
C GLY A 40 -5.64 -6.93 5.17
N ASN A 41 -5.07 -6.14 4.26
CA ASN A 41 -3.62 -5.90 4.26
C ASN A 41 -3.13 -4.99 5.41
N CYS A 42 -4.02 -4.32 6.14
CA CYS A 42 -3.66 -3.54 7.33
C CYS A 42 -3.57 -4.38 8.61
N TYR A 43 -3.79 -5.69 8.53
CA TYR A 43 -3.72 -6.57 9.69
C TYR A 43 -2.35 -6.50 10.37
N THR A 44 -2.38 -6.32 11.70
CA THR A 44 -1.20 -6.41 12.57
C THR A 44 -1.35 -7.59 13.52
N GLN A 45 -0.29 -8.37 13.62
CA GLN A 45 -0.19 -9.52 14.52
C GLN A 45 0.76 -9.20 15.67
N ASN A 46 0.38 -9.48 16.91
CA ASN A 46 1.29 -9.33 18.04
C ASN A 46 2.25 -10.52 18.11
N ILE A 47 3.56 -10.27 18.03
CA ILE A 47 4.63 -11.25 18.16
C ILE A 47 5.65 -10.69 19.17
N GLU A 48 5.92 -11.41 20.27
CA GLU A 48 6.83 -10.98 21.33
C GLU A 48 6.52 -9.57 21.89
N GLY A 49 5.24 -9.18 21.93
CA GLY A 49 4.80 -7.86 22.37
C GLY A 49 5.03 -6.74 21.33
N ILE A 50 5.33 -7.07 20.08
CA ILE A 50 5.54 -6.15 18.98
C ILE A 50 4.39 -6.32 17.99
N ASN A 51 3.76 -5.22 17.58
CA ASN A 51 2.73 -5.22 16.54
C ASN A 51 3.37 -5.31 15.15
N VAL A 52 3.36 -6.49 14.59
CA VAL A 52 3.96 -6.82 13.28
C VAL A 52 2.95 -6.55 12.17
N HIS A 53 3.29 -5.69 11.24
CA HIS A 53 2.49 -5.43 10.03
C HIS A 53 2.68 -6.62 9.07
N LYS A 54 1.74 -7.56 9.06
CA LYS A 54 1.89 -8.86 8.39
C LYS A 54 2.04 -8.74 6.87
N TYR A 55 1.47 -7.72 6.27
CA TYR A 55 1.41 -7.52 4.82
C TYR A 55 2.19 -6.29 4.36
N GLY A 56 3.33 -6.01 4.98
CA GLY A 56 4.19 -4.88 4.67
C GLY A 56 3.97 -3.65 5.55
N ALA A 57 4.90 -2.72 5.49
CA ALA A 57 4.84 -1.50 6.31
C ALA A 57 3.63 -0.64 5.92
N HIS A 58 2.76 -0.39 6.89
CA HIS A 58 1.63 0.51 6.77
C HIS A 58 1.84 1.69 7.71
N ILE A 59 2.03 2.88 7.15
CA ILE A 59 2.11 4.14 7.87
C ILE A 59 0.93 5.00 7.45
N PHE A 60 0.09 5.38 8.40
CA PHE A 60 -1.05 6.25 8.09
C PHE A 60 -0.58 7.68 7.87
N HIS A 61 -1.01 8.28 6.78
CA HIS A 61 -0.74 9.69 6.48
C HIS A 61 -1.88 10.29 5.65
N THR A 62 -2.17 11.56 5.83
CA THR A 62 -3.18 12.29 5.05
C THR A 62 -3.09 13.80 5.29
N SER A 63 -3.47 14.59 4.29
CA SER A 63 -3.78 16.02 4.46
C SER A 63 -5.28 16.28 4.54
N ASN A 64 -6.10 15.24 4.33
CA ASN A 64 -7.56 15.34 4.42
C ASN A 64 -8.01 15.25 5.89
N LYS A 65 -8.41 16.39 6.46
CA LYS A 65 -8.87 16.47 7.84
C LYS A 65 -10.09 15.59 8.14
N VAL A 66 -11.01 15.43 7.19
CA VAL A 66 -12.19 14.57 7.39
C VAL A 66 -11.79 13.12 7.57
N VAL A 67 -10.83 12.64 6.78
CA VAL A 67 -10.29 11.28 6.88
C VAL A 67 -9.52 11.11 8.18
N TRP A 68 -8.71 12.10 8.57
CA TRP A 68 -7.98 12.07 9.84
C TRP A 68 -8.92 12.02 11.04
N ASP A 69 -9.91 12.90 11.11
CA ASP A 69 -10.90 12.94 12.19
C ASP A 69 -11.74 11.66 12.24
N TYR A 70 -12.01 11.06 11.08
CA TYR A 70 -12.75 9.80 11.00
C TYR A 70 -11.97 8.64 11.63
N ILE A 71 -10.72 8.46 11.22
CA ILE A 71 -9.93 7.30 11.69
C ILE A 71 -9.58 7.40 13.18
N GLN A 72 -9.42 8.60 13.71
CA GLN A 72 -9.18 8.84 15.13
C GLN A 72 -10.36 8.45 16.05
N GLN A 73 -11.56 8.23 15.51
CA GLN A 73 -12.66 7.67 16.29
C GLN A 73 -12.39 6.23 16.73
N PHE A 74 -11.47 5.54 16.07
CA PHE A 74 -11.17 4.12 16.27
C PHE A 74 -9.80 3.85 16.87
N ALA A 75 -8.88 4.81 16.86
CA ALA A 75 -7.56 4.66 17.47
C ALA A 75 -6.94 6.01 17.79
N GLU A 76 -6.11 6.03 18.82
CA GLU A 76 -5.14 7.09 19.03
C GLU A 76 -3.90 6.80 18.17
N PHE A 77 -3.36 7.83 17.52
CA PHE A 77 -2.16 7.73 16.70
C PHE A 77 -0.96 8.32 17.42
N ASN A 78 0.16 7.65 17.37
CA ASN A 78 1.42 8.16 17.88
C ASN A 78 2.03 9.21 16.93
N ARG A 79 3.17 9.77 17.32
CA ARG A 79 3.91 10.78 16.55
C ARG A 79 4.91 10.18 15.53
N PHE A 80 4.75 8.95 15.11
CA PHE A 80 5.69 8.32 14.19
C PHE A 80 5.78 9.13 12.89
N THR A 81 7.01 9.53 12.54
CA THR A 81 7.33 10.19 11.29
C THR A 81 8.11 9.23 10.41
N ASN A 82 7.59 8.94 9.22
CA ASN A 82 8.24 8.00 8.31
C ASN A 82 9.51 8.62 7.71
N SER A 83 10.66 8.10 8.09
CA SER A 83 11.98 8.55 7.61
C SER A 83 12.80 7.34 7.18
N PRO A 84 12.42 6.66 6.07
CA PRO A 84 13.13 5.50 5.58
C PRO A 84 14.54 5.86 5.09
N VAL A 85 15.42 4.88 5.09
CA VAL A 85 16.75 5.01 4.50
C VAL A 85 16.93 3.99 3.39
N ALA A 86 17.80 4.31 2.43
CA ALA A 86 18.23 3.40 1.39
C ALA A 86 19.65 2.91 1.68
N ARG A 87 19.85 1.60 1.60
CA ARG A 87 21.16 0.97 1.65
C ARG A 87 21.60 0.55 0.24
N TYR A 88 22.74 1.07 -0.20
CA TYR A 88 23.41 0.67 -1.42
C TYR A 88 24.82 0.22 -1.06
N LYS A 89 25.11 -1.09 -1.12
CA LYS A 89 26.38 -1.67 -0.63
C LYS A 89 26.64 -1.30 0.83
N ASP A 90 27.73 -0.60 1.10
CA ASP A 90 28.12 -0.12 2.43
C ASP A 90 27.72 1.34 2.70
N GLU A 91 26.93 1.95 1.82
CA GLU A 91 26.47 3.33 1.94
C GLU A 91 25.02 3.39 2.38
N LEU A 92 24.70 4.36 3.23
CA LEU A 92 23.33 4.69 3.65
C LEU A 92 22.96 6.08 3.16
N TYR A 93 21.74 6.20 2.64
CA TYR A 93 21.16 7.43 2.10
C TYR A 93 19.80 7.69 2.71
N SER A 94 19.50 8.96 3.05
CA SER A 94 18.16 9.37 3.44
C SER A 94 17.18 9.28 2.29
N LEU A 95 15.93 8.95 2.61
CA LEU A 95 14.80 9.08 1.71
C LEU A 95 13.74 10.00 2.36
N PRO A 96 13.03 10.82 1.56
CA PRO A 96 13.14 11.01 0.11
C PRO A 96 14.50 11.62 -0.28
N PHE A 97 14.78 11.75 -1.60
CA PHE A 97 16.01 12.38 -2.08
C PHE A 97 16.05 13.85 -1.63
N ASN A 98 16.84 14.15 -0.63
CA ASN A 98 16.93 15.44 0.04
C ASN A 98 18.38 15.88 0.24
N MET A 99 18.60 17.00 0.90
CA MET A 99 19.94 17.56 1.11
C MET A 99 20.90 16.60 1.85
N LEU A 100 20.39 15.71 2.75
CA LEU A 100 21.23 14.69 3.37
C LEU A 100 21.67 13.61 2.35
N THR A 101 20.78 13.23 1.45
CA THR A 101 21.10 12.32 0.34
C THR A 101 22.18 12.92 -0.55
N PHE A 102 22.03 14.19 -0.94
CA PHE A 102 22.96 14.88 -1.84
C PHE A 102 24.30 15.17 -1.16
N ASN A 103 24.29 15.56 0.11
CA ASN A 103 25.51 15.74 0.90
C ASN A 103 26.29 14.42 1.00
N LYS A 104 25.62 13.30 1.33
CA LYS A 104 26.23 11.98 1.41
C LYS A 104 26.80 11.53 0.06
N MET A 105 26.12 11.82 -1.04
CA MET A 105 26.48 11.37 -2.39
C MET A 105 27.58 12.22 -3.02
N TRP A 106 27.53 13.54 -2.85
CA TRP A 106 28.37 14.50 -3.58
C TRP A 106 29.15 15.48 -2.69
N GLY A 107 28.94 15.48 -1.37
CA GLY A 107 29.57 16.43 -0.45
C GLY A 107 29.01 17.86 -0.52
N VAL A 108 27.92 18.09 -1.26
CA VAL A 108 27.30 19.41 -1.40
C VAL A 108 26.60 19.82 -0.10
N ILE A 109 26.57 21.13 0.18
CA ILE A 109 26.04 21.67 1.43
C ILE A 109 24.81 22.56 1.17
N THR A 110 24.79 23.27 0.04
CA THR A 110 23.72 24.22 -0.29
C THR A 110 22.75 23.67 -1.33
N PRO A 111 21.48 24.10 -1.31
CA PRO A 111 20.51 23.77 -2.36
C PRO A 111 21.00 24.05 -3.77
N GLN A 112 21.69 25.18 -3.96
CA GLN A 112 22.21 25.62 -5.26
C GLN A 112 23.27 24.66 -5.81
N GLU A 113 24.18 24.16 -4.94
CA GLU A 113 25.19 23.16 -5.31
C GLU A 113 24.53 21.85 -5.71
N ALA A 114 23.54 21.38 -4.94
CA ALA A 114 22.79 20.16 -5.23
C ALA A 114 22.02 20.26 -6.55
N GLU A 115 21.33 21.36 -6.79
CA GLU A 115 20.61 21.61 -8.04
C GLU A 115 21.56 21.68 -9.24
N ALA A 116 22.70 22.38 -9.09
CA ALA A 116 23.72 22.45 -10.14
C ALA A 116 24.28 21.06 -10.48
N LYS A 117 24.50 20.22 -9.45
CA LYS A 117 25.02 18.85 -9.64
C LYS A 117 24.03 17.95 -10.37
N ILE A 118 22.73 18.02 -10.04
CA ILE A 118 21.69 17.29 -10.76
C ILE A 118 21.61 17.77 -12.22
N LYS A 119 21.57 19.08 -12.46
CA LYS A 119 21.53 19.63 -13.81
C LYS A 119 22.77 19.26 -14.64
N GLU A 120 23.96 19.26 -14.04
CA GLU A 120 25.19 18.82 -14.69
C GLU A 120 25.06 17.37 -15.20
N GLN A 121 24.54 16.46 -14.36
CA GLN A 121 24.38 15.07 -14.74
C GLN A 121 23.32 14.89 -15.83
N ILE A 122 22.16 15.52 -15.69
CA ILE A 122 21.09 15.47 -16.70
C ILE A 122 21.59 15.96 -18.06
N SER A 123 22.36 17.07 -18.08
CA SER A 123 22.83 17.65 -19.33
C SER A 123 23.83 16.76 -20.11
N LYS A 124 24.53 15.85 -19.41
CA LYS A 124 25.48 14.91 -20.02
C LYS A 124 24.79 13.76 -20.76
N GLU A 125 23.55 13.46 -20.44
CA GLU A 125 22.83 12.29 -20.96
C GLU A 125 22.12 12.58 -22.31
N ASN A 126 21.95 13.85 -22.70
CA ASN A 126 21.29 14.27 -23.94
C ASN A 126 19.89 13.65 -24.17
N ILE A 127 19.14 13.38 -23.10
CA ILE A 127 17.80 12.82 -23.15
C ILE A 127 16.81 13.94 -23.38
N THR A 128 16.17 13.98 -24.55
CA THR A 128 15.15 14.98 -24.89
C THR A 128 13.73 14.44 -24.68
N GLU A 129 13.48 13.20 -25.08
CA GLU A 129 12.23 12.47 -24.87
C GLU A 129 12.53 11.11 -24.28
N PRO A 130 12.27 10.89 -22.98
CA PRO A 130 12.52 9.60 -22.34
C PRO A 130 11.64 8.48 -22.93
N LYS A 131 12.26 7.39 -23.38
CA LYS A 131 11.58 6.26 -24.03
C LYS A 131 11.20 5.15 -23.04
N ASN A 132 11.90 5.08 -21.92
CA ASN A 132 11.74 4.04 -20.91
C ASN A 132 11.97 4.63 -19.51
N LEU A 133 11.81 3.80 -18.48
CA LEU A 133 11.93 4.20 -17.09
C LEU A 133 13.34 4.68 -16.73
N GLU A 134 14.39 4.07 -17.28
CA GLU A 134 15.79 4.49 -17.06
C GLU A 134 15.98 5.93 -17.51
N GLU A 135 15.67 6.21 -18.78
CA GLU A 135 15.81 7.55 -19.35
C GLU A 135 14.96 8.58 -18.59
N GLN A 136 13.75 8.20 -18.21
CA GLN A 136 12.85 9.07 -17.43
C GLN A 136 13.46 9.38 -16.05
N ALA A 137 13.95 8.39 -15.33
CA ALA A 137 14.56 8.60 -14.01
C ALA A 137 15.80 9.47 -14.10
N ILE A 138 16.71 9.18 -15.05
CA ILE A 138 17.93 9.98 -15.25
C ILE A 138 17.59 11.43 -15.62
N SER A 139 16.58 11.65 -16.46
CA SER A 139 16.15 13.01 -16.82
C SER A 139 15.56 13.82 -15.66
N LEU A 140 15.15 13.15 -14.57
CA LEU A 140 14.59 13.78 -13.38
C LEU A 140 15.62 14.03 -12.27
N VAL A 141 16.53 13.08 -12.04
CA VAL A 141 17.40 13.11 -10.85
C VAL A 141 18.89 12.91 -11.14
N GLY A 142 19.26 12.67 -12.40
CA GLY A 142 20.64 12.38 -12.80
C GLY A 142 21.06 10.92 -12.60
N ARG A 143 22.20 10.56 -13.19
CA ARG A 143 22.67 9.16 -13.24
C ARG A 143 23.05 8.59 -11.89
N ASP A 144 23.72 9.33 -11.04
CA ASP A 144 24.22 8.81 -9.75
C ASP A 144 23.06 8.36 -8.85
N ILE A 145 21.98 9.16 -8.75
CA ILE A 145 20.79 8.82 -7.98
C ILE A 145 20.09 7.62 -8.62
N TYR A 146 19.96 7.61 -9.94
CA TYR A 146 19.36 6.50 -10.66
C TYR A 146 20.11 5.19 -10.38
N GLU A 147 21.41 5.13 -10.61
CA GLU A 147 22.20 3.90 -10.46
C GLU A 147 22.24 3.37 -9.02
N LYS A 148 22.38 4.27 -8.03
CA LYS A 148 22.50 3.86 -6.63
C LYS A 148 21.16 3.61 -5.95
N LEU A 149 20.13 4.40 -6.24
CA LEU A 149 18.93 4.45 -5.39
C LEU A 149 17.65 4.00 -6.09
N ILE A 150 17.62 3.96 -7.43
CA ILE A 150 16.41 3.65 -8.20
C ILE A 150 16.51 2.34 -8.93
N LYS A 151 17.55 2.15 -9.75
CA LYS A 151 17.67 1.04 -10.69
C LYS A 151 17.41 -0.31 -10.04
N GLY A 152 18.29 -0.78 -9.19
CA GLY A 152 18.20 -2.14 -8.65
C GLY A 152 16.97 -2.36 -7.74
N TYR A 153 16.46 -1.30 -7.09
CA TYR A 153 15.20 -1.37 -6.35
C TYR A 153 14.00 -1.59 -7.30
N THR A 154 13.94 -0.79 -8.35
CA THR A 154 12.86 -0.83 -9.34
C THR A 154 12.87 -2.16 -10.12
N GLU A 155 14.05 -2.62 -10.55
CA GLU A 155 14.19 -3.89 -11.25
C GLU A 155 13.73 -5.09 -10.40
N LYS A 156 14.03 -5.09 -9.09
CA LYS A 156 13.49 -6.10 -8.16
C LYS A 156 11.97 -5.99 -8.01
N GLN A 157 11.46 -4.76 -7.89
CA GLN A 157 10.03 -4.54 -7.71
C GLN A 157 9.21 -4.99 -8.92
N TRP A 158 9.73 -4.77 -10.13
CA TRP A 158 9.02 -5.07 -11.37
C TRP A 158 9.45 -6.39 -12.02
N GLY A 159 10.57 -6.98 -11.61
CA GLY A 159 11.10 -8.21 -12.21
C GLY A 159 11.61 -8.05 -13.63
N ARG A 160 11.87 -6.79 -14.08
CA ARG A 160 12.32 -6.43 -15.43
C ARG A 160 13.36 -5.34 -15.36
N GLU A 161 14.21 -5.23 -16.39
CA GLU A 161 15.16 -4.14 -16.50
C GLU A 161 14.46 -2.79 -16.67
N CYS A 162 15.03 -1.72 -16.12
CA CYS A 162 14.47 -0.38 -16.22
C CYS A 162 14.35 0.10 -17.67
N THR A 163 15.19 -0.40 -18.58
CA THR A 163 15.15 -0.14 -20.03
C THR A 163 13.93 -0.74 -20.74
N GLU A 164 13.32 -1.78 -20.15
CA GLU A 164 12.13 -2.45 -20.67
C GLU A 164 10.82 -1.89 -20.07
N LEU A 165 10.93 -1.12 -19.00
CA LEU A 165 9.79 -0.56 -18.30
C LEU A 165 9.36 0.78 -18.91
N PRO A 166 8.04 1.03 -19.06
CA PRO A 166 7.55 2.29 -19.61
C PRO A 166 7.92 3.50 -18.75
N ALA A 167 8.25 4.63 -19.39
CA ALA A 167 8.60 5.88 -18.71
C ALA A 167 7.52 6.39 -17.74
N PHE A 168 6.23 6.14 -18.02
CA PHE A 168 5.13 6.62 -17.20
C PHE A 168 5.07 6.02 -15.77
N ILE A 169 5.76 4.91 -15.51
CA ILE A 169 5.87 4.30 -14.16
C ILE A 169 6.48 5.30 -13.18
N ILE A 170 7.46 6.09 -13.64
CA ILE A 170 8.05 7.19 -12.86
C ILE A 170 7.71 8.51 -13.53
N LYS A 171 6.55 9.07 -13.22
CA LYS A 171 6.15 10.39 -13.75
C LYS A 171 6.93 11.54 -13.13
N ARG A 172 7.28 11.40 -11.86
CA ARG A 172 8.07 12.37 -11.08
C ARG A 172 8.74 11.66 -9.91
N LEU A 173 9.93 12.09 -9.57
CA LEU A 173 10.62 11.70 -8.37
C LEU A 173 10.71 12.92 -7.43
N PRO A 174 10.32 12.80 -6.18
CA PRO A 174 10.36 13.92 -5.25
C PRO A 174 11.81 14.25 -4.89
N VAL A 175 12.33 15.32 -5.45
CA VAL A 175 13.62 15.93 -5.07
C VAL A 175 13.33 17.09 -4.13
N ARG A 176 13.99 17.11 -2.98
CA ARG A 176 13.81 18.13 -1.95
C ARG A 176 15.13 18.83 -1.64
N TYR A 177 15.18 20.13 -1.89
CA TYR A 177 16.34 20.95 -1.53
C TYR A 177 16.26 21.46 -0.08
N THR A 178 15.86 20.58 0.83
CA THR A 178 15.75 20.80 2.27
C THR A 178 16.36 19.63 3.04
N TYR A 179 16.66 19.80 4.32
CA TYR A 179 17.15 18.74 5.22
C TYR A 179 16.02 17.98 5.92
N ASP A 180 14.80 18.02 5.37
CA ASP A 180 13.63 17.32 5.91
C ASP A 180 13.62 15.86 5.47
N ASN A 181 13.68 14.95 6.46
CA ASN A 181 13.64 13.50 6.26
C ASN A 181 12.22 12.92 6.30
N ASN A 182 11.19 13.71 6.58
CA ASN A 182 9.83 13.21 6.54
C ASN A 182 9.48 12.76 5.12
N TYR A 183 9.19 11.47 4.94
CA TYR A 183 8.91 10.92 3.61
C TYR A 183 7.64 11.49 2.98
N PHE A 184 6.62 11.75 3.81
CA PHE A 184 5.34 12.29 3.34
C PHE A 184 5.29 13.82 3.42
N TYR A 185 4.47 14.43 2.55
CA TYR A 185 4.15 15.87 2.61
C TYR A 185 2.85 16.14 3.37
N ASP A 186 2.19 15.09 3.85
CA ASP A 186 0.89 15.20 4.47
C ASP A 186 0.97 15.86 5.85
N THR A 187 -0.10 16.58 6.19
CA THR A 187 -0.23 17.32 7.46
C THR A 187 -0.28 16.37 8.67
N TYR A 188 -0.92 15.22 8.50
CA TYR A 188 -1.11 14.23 9.55
C TYR A 188 -0.44 12.93 9.17
N GLN A 189 0.24 12.30 10.12
CA GLN A 189 0.78 10.96 9.99
C GLN A 189 0.99 10.32 11.37
N GLY A 190 1.06 9.00 11.40
CA GLY A 190 1.33 8.24 12.61
C GLY A 190 1.01 6.77 12.46
N ILE A 191 1.25 6.04 13.54
CA ILE A 191 0.88 4.63 13.68
C ILE A 191 -0.17 4.54 14.80
N PRO A 192 -1.25 3.76 14.61
CA PRO A 192 -2.23 3.55 15.67
C PRO A 192 -1.59 2.81 16.85
N ILE A 193 -1.75 3.34 18.04
CA ILE A 193 -1.24 2.73 19.27
C ILE A 193 -1.98 1.40 19.49
N GLY A 194 -1.23 0.31 19.64
CA GLY A 194 -1.76 -1.04 19.75
C GLY A 194 -2.04 -1.74 18.41
N GLY A 195 -1.56 -1.16 17.30
CA GLY A 195 -1.64 -1.75 15.96
C GLY A 195 -2.96 -1.51 15.24
N TYR A 196 -2.94 -1.77 13.94
CA TYR A 196 -4.11 -1.50 13.06
C TYR A 196 -5.29 -2.43 13.31
N THR A 197 -5.09 -3.66 13.75
CA THR A 197 -6.18 -4.63 13.94
C THR A 197 -7.25 -4.11 14.89
N SER A 198 -6.85 -3.40 15.94
CA SER A 198 -7.78 -2.79 16.91
C SER A 198 -8.78 -1.80 16.30
N ILE A 199 -8.42 -1.14 15.21
CA ILE A 199 -9.32 -0.25 14.45
C ILE A 199 -10.49 -1.04 13.88
N PHE A 200 -10.18 -2.18 13.24
CA PHE A 200 -11.19 -3.05 12.63
C PHE A 200 -12.08 -3.73 13.67
N GLU A 201 -11.51 -4.15 14.80
CA GLU A 201 -12.28 -4.69 15.93
C GLU A 201 -13.32 -3.69 16.43
N ARG A 202 -12.94 -2.40 16.52
CA ARG A 202 -13.87 -1.34 16.94
C ARG A 202 -14.91 -1.01 15.86
N MET A 203 -14.51 -0.94 14.58
CA MET A 203 -15.43 -0.71 13.46
C MET A 203 -16.47 -1.80 13.33
N LEU A 204 -16.08 -3.06 13.51
CA LEU A 204 -16.93 -4.23 13.30
C LEU A 204 -17.62 -4.69 14.59
N LYS A 205 -17.46 -3.96 15.71
CA LYS A 205 -18.11 -4.30 16.98
C LYS A 205 -19.63 -4.39 16.84
N GLY A 206 -20.19 -5.55 17.16
CA GLY A 206 -21.62 -5.82 17.08
C GLY A 206 -22.14 -6.17 15.68
N ILE A 207 -21.25 -6.25 14.69
CA ILE A 207 -21.57 -6.71 13.33
C ILE A 207 -21.17 -8.19 13.21
N GLU A 208 -22.04 -9.00 12.58
CA GLU A 208 -21.73 -10.41 12.34
C GLU A 208 -20.59 -10.53 11.30
N VAL A 209 -19.47 -11.16 11.71
CA VAL A 209 -18.31 -11.41 10.86
C VAL A 209 -18.04 -12.90 10.80
N LYS A 210 -17.82 -13.43 9.59
CA LYS A 210 -17.41 -14.81 9.37
C LYS A 210 -16.07 -14.83 8.65
N LEU A 211 -15.09 -15.47 9.27
CA LEU A 211 -13.74 -15.65 8.72
C LEU A 211 -13.62 -17.01 8.03
N ASN A 212 -12.57 -17.19 7.24
CA ASN A 212 -12.31 -18.41 6.46
C ASN A 212 -13.45 -18.77 5.50
N ILE A 213 -14.10 -17.75 4.95
CA ILE A 213 -15.20 -17.89 3.98
C ILE A 213 -14.75 -17.41 2.61
N ASP A 214 -14.59 -18.33 1.69
CA ASP A 214 -14.43 -17.98 0.27
C ASP A 214 -15.82 -17.72 -0.34
N PHE A 215 -16.05 -16.48 -0.76
CA PHE A 215 -17.31 -16.07 -1.37
C PHE A 215 -17.67 -16.91 -2.60
N PHE A 216 -16.69 -17.25 -3.42
CA PHE A 216 -16.95 -17.96 -4.67
C PHE A 216 -17.24 -19.44 -4.48
N ALA A 217 -16.76 -20.06 -3.38
CA ALA A 217 -17.07 -21.45 -3.07
C ALA A 217 -18.56 -21.67 -2.73
N GLU A 218 -19.20 -20.64 -2.14
CA GLU A 218 -20.61 -20.71 -1.72
C GLU A 218 -21.41 -19.48 -2.20
N ARG A 219 -21.07 -18.96 -3.38
CA ARG A 219 -21.61 -17.69 -3.91
C ARG A 219 -23.13 -17.61 -3.86
N GLU A 220 -23.82 -18.60 -4.42
CA GLU A 220 -25.30 -18.60 -4.46
C GLU A 220 -25.93 -18.55 -3.06
N TYR A 221 -25.34 -19.25 -2.09
CA TYR A 221 -25.82 -19.23 -0.72
C TYR A 221 -25.73 -17.83 -0.13
N TYR A 222 -24.54 -17.19 -0.22
CA TYR A 222 -24.31 -15.86 0.36
C TYR A 222 -25.10 -14.77 -0.35
N GLU A 223 -25.25 -14.81 -1.68
CA GLU A 223 -26.06 -13.85 -2.44
C GLU A 223 -27.54 -13.88 -2.05
N ARG A 224 -28.05 -15.03 -1.63
CA ARG A 224 -29.45 -15.16 -1.15
C ARG A 224 -29.67 -14.55 0.23
N LEU A 225 -28.64 -14.36 1.03
CA LEU A 225 -28.77 -13.89 2.42
C LEU A 225 -29.02 -12.38 2.53
N ALA A 226 -28.59 -11.58 1.58
CA ALA A 226 -28.64 -10.12 1.65
C ALA A 226 -29.36 -9.47 0.47
N GLU A 227 -29.87 -8.25 0.67
CA GLU A 227 -30.51 -7.48 -0.41
C GLU A 227 -29.50 -6.93 -1.40
N LYS A 228 -28.36 -6.45 -0.87
CA LYS A 228 -27.25 -5.91 -1.65
C LYS A 228 -25.91 -6.50 -1.21
N ILE A 229 -24.96 -6.47 -2.12
CA ILE A 229 -23.60 -6.95 -1.89
C ILE A 229 -22.64 -5.77 -2.02
N VAL A 230 -21.68 -5.68 -1.10
CA VAL A 230 -20.48 -4.84 -1.23
C VAL A 230 -19.31 -5.76 -1.50
N PHE A 231 -18.77 -5.72 -2.70
CA PHE A 231 -17.71 -6.61 -3.14
C PHE A 231 -16.38 -5.86 -3.21
N THR A 232 -15.38 -6.35 -2.47
CA THR A 232 -14.04 -5.72 -2.40
C THR A 232 -12.91 -6.59 -2.98
N GLY A 233 -13.26 -7.76 -3.54
CA GLY A 233 -12.33 -8.67 -4.21
C GLY A 233 -11.98 -8.26 -5.63
N MET A 234 -11.28 -9.14 -6.36
CA MET A 234 -10.91 -8.89 -7.76
C MET A 234 -12.14 -8.82 -8.66
N ILE A 235 -12.27 -7.74 -9.42
CA ILE A 235 -13.43 -7.49 -10.27
C ILE A 235 -13.55 -8.51 -11.42
N ASP A 236 -12.44 -8.91 -11.99
CA ASP A 236 -12.38 -9.91 -13.07
C ASP A 236 -12.79 -11.31 -12.58
N GLU A 237 -12.41 -11.69 -11.36
CA GLU A 237 -12.85 -12.93 -10.70
C GLU A 237 -14.37 -12.92 -10.46
N TYR A 238 -14.92 -11.78 -10.02
CA TYR A 238 -16.36 -11.63 -9.82
C TYR A 238 -17.15 -11.98 -11.08
N PHE A 239 -16.65 -11.59 -12.25
CA PHE A 239 -17.25 -11.86 -13.56
C PHE A 239 -16.70 -13.11 -14.26
N GLY A 240 -16.07 -14.03 -13.51
CA GLY A 240 -15.59 -15.32 -14.02
C GLY A 240 -14.55 -15.18 -15.12
N TYR A 241 -13.73 -14.12 -15.07
CA TYR A 241 -12.65 -13.85 -16.03
C TYR A 241 -13.08 -13.82 -17.52
N GLN A 242 -14.34 -13.49 -17.81
CA GLN A 242 -14.93 -13.61 -19.17
C GLN A 242 -14.23 -12.77 -20.24
N PHE A 243 -13.46 -11.74 -19.86
CA PHE A 243 -12.64 -10.94 -20.78
C PHE A 243 -11.14 -11.22 -20.64
N GLY A 244 -10.76 -12.14 -19.76
CA GLY A 244 -9.38 -12.45 -19.38
C GLY A 244 -9.01 -11.93 -18.00
N LYS A 245 -7.85 -12.37 -17.47
CA LYS A 245 -7.35 -12.00 -16.14
C LYS A 245 -6.66 -10.64 -16.19
N LEU A 246 -6.95 -9.80 -15.20
CA LEU A 246 -6.19 -8.60 -14.87
C LEU A 246 -4.87 -8.98 -14.20
N GLU A 247 -3.82 -8.24 -14.46
CA GLU A 247 -2.48 -8.54 -13.96
C GLU A 247 -2.17 -7.76 -12.68
N TYR A 248 -1.48 -8.43 -11.76
CA TYR A 248 -1.07 -7.88 -10.48
C TYR A 248 0.40 -8.20 -10.21
N ARG A 249 1.02 -7.44 -9.33
CA ARG A 249 2.24 -7.84 -8.63
C ARG A 249 1.88 -8.39 -7.26
N SER A 250 2.66 -9.33 -6.79
CA SER A 250 2.55 -9.91 -5.46
C SER A 250 3.78 -9.64 -4.61
N LEU A 251 3.68 -9.92 -3.32
CA LEU A 251 4.76 -9.78 -2.36
C LEU A 251 4.85 -11.05 -1.50
N ARG A 252 6.07 -11.39 -1.11
CA ARG A 252 6.36 -12.40 -0.09
C ARG A 252 7.06 -11.75 1.09
N PHE A 253 6.69 -12.16 2.29
CA PHE A 253 7.21 -11.63 3.54
C PHE A 253 7.82 -12.76 4.37
N ASP A 254 9.10 -12.65 4.70
CA ASP A 254 9.78 -13.57 5.59
C ASP A 254 10.03 -12.87 6.93
N ASN A 255 9.41 -13.39 7.99
CA ASN A 255 9.49 -12.83 9.34
C ASN A 255 10.52 -13.59 10.18
N ASP A 256 11.40 -12.86 10.88
CA ASP A 256 12.34 -13.40 11.83
C ASP A 256 12.20 -12.70 13.18
N VAL A 257 12.16 -13.49 14.25
CA VAL A 257 12.32 -13.00 15.63
C VAL A 257 13.80 -13.08 15.99
N LEU A 258 14.40 -11.93 16.33
CA LEU A 258 15.81 -11.83 16.65
C LEU A 258 16.01 -11.53 18.14
N ASP A 259 16.98 -12.20 18.76
CA ASP A 259 17.35 -12.01 20.16
C ASP A 259 18.34 -10.83 20.32
N VAL A 260 17.93 -9.69 19.79
CA VAL A 260 18.64 -8.41 19.90
C VAL A 260 17.63 -7.28 20.09
N PRO A 261 17.96 -6.24 20.85
CA PRO A 261 17.01 -5.16 21.12
C PRO A 261 16.81 -4.21 19.92
N ASN A 262 17.75 -4.19 18.97
CA ASN A 262 17.71 -3.31 17.80
C ASN A 262 18.56 -3.94 16.69
N TYR A 263 18.00 -4.12 15.50
CA TYR A 263 18.67 -4.76 14.38
C TYR A 263 19.27 -3.76 13.38
N GLN A 264 18.48 -2.77 12.96
CA GLN A 264 18.87 -1.84 11.89
C GLN A 264 18.74 -0.35 12.26
N GLY A 265 18.21 -0.04 13.44
CA GLY A 265 18.12 1.34 13.95
C GLY A 265 17.06 2.21 13.25
N ASN A 266 16.22 1.63 12.40
CA ASN A 266 15.14 2.32 11.71
C ASN A 266 13.99 1.37 11.39
N ALA A 267 12.75 1.88 11.30
CA ALA A 267 11.59 1.08 10.97
C ALA A 267 11.69 0.46 9.57
N VAL A 268 12.19 1.21 8.58
CA VAL A 268 12.27 0.75 7.18
C VAL A 268 13.62 1.08 6.57
N VAL A 269 14.30 0.06 6.07
CA VAL A 269 15.52 0.18 5.28
C VAL A 269 15.28 -0.46 3.92
N ASN A 270 15.36 0.36 2.86
CA ASN A 270 15.28 -0.11 1.47
C ASN A 270 16.65 -0.57 1.00
N TYR A 271 16.72 -1.74 0.38
CA TYR A 271 17.93 -2.28 -0.22
C TYR A 271 17.89 -2.05 -1.73
N THR A 272 18.71 -1.13 -2.21
CA THR A 272 18.66 -0.69 -3.61
C THR A 272 19.66 -1.43 -4.52
N GLU A 273 20.56 -2.21 -3.94
CA GLU A 273 21.48 -3.05 -4.70
C GLU A 273 20.75 -4.25 -5.33
N ALA A 274 20.95 -4.51 -6.62
CA ALA A 274 20.33 -5.61 -7.35
C ALA A 274 20.67 -7.01 -6.80
N LYS A 275 21.89 -7.19 -6.25
CA LYS A 275 22.33 -8.49 -5.68
C LYS A 275 21.59 -8.89 -4.41
N VAL A 276 20.99 -7.94 -3.68
CA VAL A 276 20.18 -8.22 -2.49
C VAL A 276 18.80 -8.62 -2.95
N PRO A 277 18.30 -9.83 -2.62
CA PRO A 277 17.09 -10.37 -3.24
C PRO A 277 15.80 -9.74 -2.72
N TYR A 278 15.79 -9.10 -1.55
CA TYR A 278 14.63 -8.39 -0.99
C TYR A 278 14.71 -6.89 -1.29
N THR A 279 13.53 -6.26 -1.33
CA THR A 279 13.41 -4.82 -1.58
C THR A 279 13.65 -3.99 -0.33
N ARG A 280 13.21 -4.49 0.84
CA ARG A 280 13.38 -3.81 2.12
C ARG A 280 13.39 -4.77 3.30
N ILE A 281 13.90 -4.27 4.42
CA ILE A 281 13.67 -4.86 5.74
C ILE A 281 12.85 -3.87 6.56
N ILE A 282 11.83 -4.41 7.22
CA ILE A 282 10.99 -3.70 8.18
C ILE A 282 11.35 -4.19 9.57
N GLU A 283 11.71 -3.31 10.49
CA GLU A 283 11.88 -3.62 11.91
C GLU A 283 10.71 -2.99 12.68
N HIS A 284 9.73 -3.82 13.02
CA HIS A 284 8.39 -3.37 13.40
C HIS A 284 8.32 -2.60 14.71
N LYS A 285 9.17 -2.91 15.68
CA LYS A 285 9.14 -2.25 16.99
C LYS A 285 9.31 -0.74 16.92
N HIS A 286 10.04 -0.24 15.91
CA HIS A 286 10.28 1.19 15.73
C HIS A 286 9.01 1.98 15.42
N PHE A 287 7.99 1.35 14.85
CA PHE A 287 6.71 2.03 14.57
C PHE A 287 6.02 2.56 15.82
N GLU A 288 6.15 1.85 16.94
CA GLU A 288 5.53 2.23 18.21
C GLU A 288 6.58 2.54 19.30
N TYR A 289 7.81 2.84 18.91
CA TYR A 289 8.94 3.14 19.82
C TYR A 289 9.18 2.03 20.86
N GLY A 290 9.02 0.78 20.45
CA GLY A 290 9.10 -0.40 21.32
C GLY A 290 10.48 -0.60 21.95
N THR A 291 10.48 -1.04 23.21
CA THR A 291 11.68 -1.27 24.02
C THR A 291 11.90 -2.73 24.41
N GLN A 292 11.24 -3.65 23.72
CA GLN A 292 11.36 -5.09 23.94
C GLN A 292 12.81 -5.56 23.80
N ALA A 293 13.23 -6.58 24.56
CA ALA A 293 14.58 -7.14 24.49
C ALA A 293 14.87 -7.82 23.14
N LYS A 294 13.82 -8.36 22.51
CA LYS A 294 13.86 -8.92 21.16
C LYS A 294 13.32 -7.95 20.13
N THR A 295 13.59 -8.21 18.86
CA THR A 295 12.97 -7.50 17.75
C THR A 295 12.40 -8.45 16.71
N VAL A 296 11.43 -7.97 15.93
CA VAL A 296 10.86 -8.71 14.78
C VAL A 296 11.18 -7.92 13.52
N ILE A 297 11.81 -8.59 12.58
CA ILE A 297 12.07 -8.04 11.25
C ILE A 297 11.28 -8.80 10.19
N THR A 298 10.91 -8.09 9.13
CA THR A 298 10.31 -8.68 7.94
C THR A 298 11.15 -8.33 6.72
N ARG A 299 11.60 -9.35 5.97
CA ARG A 299 12.16 -9.14 4.62
C ARG A 299 11.05 -9.19 3.60
N GLU A 300 10.94 -8.15 2.79
CA GLU A 300 9.94 -8.04 1.73
C GLU A 300 10.55 -8.36 0.37
N TYR A 301 9.94 -9.32 -0.32
CA TYR A 301 10.33 -9.74 -1.67
C TYR A 301 9.20 -9.42 -2.64
N SER A 302 9.52 -8.78 -3.74
CA SER A 302 8.58 -8.62 -4.85
C SER A 302 8.57 -9.89 -5.70
N LYS A 303 7.39 -10.29 -6.17
CA LYS A 303 7.21 -11.45 -7.06
C LYS A 303 6.11 -11.21 -8.08
N GLU A 304 6.12 -12.00 -9.15
CA GLU A 304 4.96 -12.13 -10.04
C GLU A 304 3.77 -12.68 -9.27
N TYR A 305 2.58 -12.23 -9.63
CA TYR A 305 1.35 -12.79 -9.07
C TYR A 305 1.06 -14.14 -9.73
N GLU A 306 0.87 -15.16 -8.93
CA GLU A 306 0.39 -16.47 -9.33
C GLU A 306 -0.96 -16.76 -8.66
N GLU A 307 -1.74 -17.66 -9.24
CA GLU A 307 -3.02 -18.06 -8.66
C GLU A 307 -2.83 -18.63 -7.23
N GLY A 308 -3.56 -18.07 -6.27
CA GLY A 308 -3.40 -18.37 -4.85
C GLY A 308 -2.56 -17.35 -4.08
N ASP A 309 -1.85 -16.47 -4.76
CA ASP A 309 -1.16 -15.35 -4.11
C ASP A 309 -2.12 -14.23 -3.71
N GLU A 310 -1.65 -13.33 -2.86
CA GLU A 310 -2.34 -12.07 -2.59
C GLU A 310 -2.01 -11.02 -3.67
N PRO A 311 -3.02 -10.43 -4.34
CA PRO A 311 -2.81 -9.34 -5.29
C PRO A 311 -2.53 -8.03 -4.56
N TYR A 312 -1.29 -7.53 -4.64
CA TYR A 312 -0.90 -6.29 -3.95
C TYR A 312 -1.03 -5.04 -4.81
N TYR A 313 -0.52 -5.09 -6.04
CA TYR A 313 -0.44 -3.91 -6.90
C TYR A 313 -1.00 -4.23 -8.29
N PRO A 314 -2.03 -3.50 -8.74
CA PRO A 314 -2.51 -3.62 -10.12
C PRO A 314 -1.44 -3.12 -11.10
N ILE A 315 -1.28 -3.80 -12.23
CA ILE A 315 -0.40 -3.37 -13.32
C ILE A 315 -1.21 -2.43 -14.24
N ASN A 316 -1.04 -1.12 -14.02
CA ASN A 316 -1.81 -0.08 -14.72
C ASN A 316 -1.19 0.29 -16.07
N ASP A 317 -0.94 -0.71 -16.93
CA ASP A 317 -0.58 -0.48 -18.33
C ASP A 317 -1.83 -0.28 -19.23
N GLN A 318 -1.61 0.02 -20.50
CA GLN A 318 -2.69 0.28 -21.43
C GLN A 318 -3.62 -0.94 -21.58
N ARG A 319 -3.05 -2.14 -21.75
CA ARG A 319 -3.80 -3.39 -21.92
C ARG A 319 -4.72 -3.66 -20.72
N ASN A 320 -4.18 -3.58 -19.51
CA ASN A 320 -4.94 -3.84 -18.29
C ASN A 320 -5.99 -2.75 -18.02
N ASN A 321 -5.70 -1.49 -18.35
CA ASN A 321 -6.68 -0.41 -18.22
C ASN A 321 -7.85 -0.56 -19.21
N GLU A 322 -7.58 -0.99 -20.45
CA GLU A 322 -8.62 -1.31 -21.43
C GLU A 322 -9.46 -2.52 -20.98
N LEU A 323 -8.81 -3.55 -20.42
CA LEU A 323 -9.47 -4.73 -19.89
C LEU A 323 -10.35 -4.38 -18.68
N TYR A 324 -9.82 -3.61 -17.73
CA TYR A 324 -10.59 -3.12 -16.59
C TYR A 324 -11.81 -2.30 -17.01
N THR A 325 -11.69 -1.47 -18.04
CA THR A 325 -12.81 -0.69 -18.57
C THR A 325 -13.98 -1.57 -19.00
N LYS A 326 -13.71 -2.77 -19.56
CA LYS A 326 -14.76 -3.74 -19.92
C LYS A 326 -15.46 -4.29 -18.67
N TYR A 327 -14.68 -4.68 -17.65
CA TYR A 327 -15.26 -5.16 -16.37
C TYR A 327 -16.04 -4.07 -15.66
N LYS A 328 -15.53 -2.83 -15.66
CA LYS A 328 -16.23 -1.70 -15.05
C LYS A 328 -17.60 -1.46 -15.68
N LYS A 329 -17.74 -1.60 -17.01
CA LYS A 329 -19.05 -1.49 -17.66
C LYS A 329 -20.02 -2.58 -17.20
N LEU A 330 -19.55 -3.80 -16.91
CA LEU A 330 -20.39 -4.83 -16.33
C LEU A 330 -20.79 -4.49 -14.88
N ALA A 331 -19.85 -3.99 -14.10
CA ALA A 331 -20.09 -3.59 -12.73
C ALA A 331 -21.09 -2.43 -12.63
N ASP A 332 -20.99 -1.43 -13.51
CA ASP A 332 -21.90 -0.29 -13.56
C ASP A 332 -23.37 -0.69 -13.89
N ASN A 333 -23.56 -1.85 -14.53
CA ASN A 333 -24.88 -2.42 -14.81
C ASN A 333 -25.47 -3.27 -13.65
N GLN A 334 -24.69 -3.53 -12.59
CA GLN A 334 -25.18 -4.28 -11.45
C GLN A 334 -25.96 -3.35 -10.51
N THR A 335 -27.24 -3.60 -10.33
CA THR A 335 -28.12 -2.77 -9.45
C THR A 335 -28.06 -3.14 -7.98
N ASN A 336 -27.61 -4.36 -7.68
CA ASN A 336 -27.58 -4.94 -6.34
C ASN A 336 -26.15 -5.19 -5.80
N VAL A 337 -25.12 -4.81 -6.55
CA VAL A 337 -23.71 -4.97 -6.13
C VAL A 337 -22.98 -3.64 -6.18
N ILE A 338 -22.29 -3.31 -5.09
CA ILE A 338 -21.41 -2.16 -4.96
C ILE A 338 -19.99 -2.69 -5.04
N PHE A 339 -19.22 -2.26 -6.03
CA PHE A 339 -17.80 -2.59 -6.17
C PHE A 339 -16.96 -1.50 -5.54
N GLY A 340 -16.13 -1.83 -4.56
CA GLY A 340 -15.30 -0.86 -3.88
C GLY A 340 -13.99 -1.42 -3.34
N GLY A 341 -13.02 -0.53 -3.10
CA GLY A 341 -11.69 -0.90 -2.66
C GLY A 341 -10.72 -1.21 -3.81
N ARG A 342 -9.47 -1.53 -3.46
CA ARG A 342 -8.34 -1.61 -4.39
C ARG A 342 -8.55 -2.61 -5.53
N LEU A 343 -9.03 -3.80 -5.23
CA LEU A 343 -9.13 -4.89 -6.18
C LEU A 343 -10.38 -4.75 -7.07
N ALA A 344 -11.51 -4.35 -6.49
CA ALA A 344 -12.74 -4.16 -7.25
C ALA A 344 -12.68 -2.91 -8.15
N GLN A 345 -11.88 -1.91 -7.80
CA GLN A 345 -11.66 -0.71 -8.63
C GLN A 345 -10.38 -0.78 -9.45
N TYR A 346 -9.63 -1.87 -9.37
CA TYR A 346 -8.34 -2.07 -10.05
C TYR A 346 -7.43 -0.84 -9.95
N LYS A 347 -7.26 -0.32 -8.74
CA LYS A 347 -6.56 0.95 -8.51
C LYS A 347 -5.65 0.85 -7.30
N TYR A 348 -4.45 1.41 -7.40
CA TYR A 348 -3.61 1.60 -6.24
C TYR A 348 -4.17 2.72 -5.38
N PHE A 349 -4.46 2.39 -4.12
CA PHE A 349 -4.92 3.34 -3.11
C PHE A 349 -4.06 3.24 -1.85
N ASP A 350 -3.65 4.36 -1.32
CA ASP A 350 -3.19 4.46 0.05
C ASP A 350 -4.38 4.35 1.02
N MET A 351 -4.12 4.08 2.30
CA MET A 351 -5.17 3.89 3.30
C MET A 351 -6.15 5.07 3.37
N HIS A 352 -5.64 6.30 3.32
CA HIS A 352 -6.47 7.50 3.36
C HIS A 352 -7.41 7.65 2.16
N ASN A 353 -6.96 7.20 0.99
CA ASN A 353 -7.79 7.20 -0.22
C ASN A 353 -8.94 6.19 -0.09
N ILE A 354 -8.66 4.98 0.44
CA ILE A 354 -9.71 3.97 0.69
C ILE A 354 -10.75 4.48 1.68
N ILE A 355 -10.33 5.18 2.74
CA ILE A 355 -11.26 5.75 3.71
C ILE A 355 -12.14 6.81 3.04
N ALA A 356 -11.55 7.72 2.27
CA ALA A 356 -12.31 8.75 1.55
C ALA A 356 -13.34 8.14 0.58
N GLU A 357 -12.91 7.17 -0.22
CA GLU A 357 -13.77 6.46 -1.17
C GLU A 357 -14.92 5.71 -0.47
N ALA A 358 -14.65 5.02 0.64
CA ALA A 358 -15.68 4.32 1.38
C ALA A 358 -16.72 5.29 1.98
N LEU A 359 -16.27 6.42 2.54
CA LEU A 359 -17.17 7.46 3.07
C LEU A 359 -17.99 8.14 1.96
N GLU A 360 -17.41 8.41 0.80
CA GLU A 360 -18.12 8.95 -0.34
C GLU A 360 -19.16 7.96 -0.88
N CYS A 361 -18.77 6.70 -1.04
CA CYS A 361 -19.65 5.62 -1.49
C CYS A 361 -20.89 5.50 -0.57
N ILE A 362 -20.67 5.41 0.75
CA ILE A 362 -21.77 5.26 1.71
C ILE A 362 -22.68 6.50 1.71
N ASN A 363 -22.11 7.69 1.67
CA ASN A 363 -22.89 8.93 1.66
C ASN A 363 -23.70 9.09 0.37
N SER A 364 -23.17 8.67 -0.77
CA SER A 364 -23.89 8.68 -2.05
C SER A 364 -25.01 7.64 -2.08
N HIS A 365 -24.79 6.49 -1.45
CA HIS A 365 -25.73 5.37 -1.44
C HIS A 365 -26.93 5.60 -0.53
N PHE A 366 -26.79 6.39 0.54
CA PHE A 366 -27.85 6.68 1.52
C PHE A 366 -28.46 8.08 1.37
N LYS A 367 -28.23 8.76 0.26
CA LYS A 367 -28.97 9.97 -0.12
C LYS A 367 -30.37 9.57 -0.60
#